data_799fc397616e61a93e25f56edccc009d
#
_entry.id   799fc397616e61a93e25f56edccc009d
#
_cell.length_a   1.000
_cell.length_b   1.000
_cell.length_c   1.000
_cell.angle_alpha   90.00
_cell.angle_beta   90.00
_cell.angle_gamma   90.00
#
_symmetry.space_group_name_H-M   'P 1'
#
loop_
_entity.id
_entity.type
_entity.pdbx_description
1 polymer ?
#
loop_
_entity_poly.entity_id
_entity_poly.type
_entity_poly.pdbx_seq_one_letter_code
_entity_poly.pdbx_strand_id
1 'polypeptide(L)'
;MERFDAVIIGAGAAGMFCAAQAGQAGSRVLLIDNGKKPGRKILMSGGGRCNFTNLYVEPAAYLSQNPHFCKSALARYTQWDFIDLVGRYGIAWHEKTLGQLFCDDSAQRIVDMLVAECDKGGVTMRLRSEVLSVERDESGFVLALNGETVTTQKLVIASGGLSMPGLGASPFGYKIAEQFGLKVLPTRAGLVPFTLHKPLLEQLQTLSGVSVPCVITARNGTVFRENLLFTHRGLSGPAVLQISSYWQPGELVSINLLPDLSLEDVLNEQRNAHPNQSLKNTLAMHLPKRLVECLQQLGQIPDVSLRQLNVRDQQALVDTLTAWQVQPNGTEGYRTAEVTLGGVDTNELSSRTMEARRVPGLYFIGEVMDVTGWLGGYNFQWAWSSAWACAQDLAEKR
;
A
#
# COMPACT_ATOMS: atom_id res chain seq x y z
N MET A 1 27.91 -10.32 -26.36
CA MET A 1 27.52 -9.32 -25.34
C MET A 1 26.60 -8.32 -26.00
N GLU A 2 25.35 -8.24 -25.59
CA GLU A 2 24.36 -7.35 -26.16
C GLU A 2 24.30 -6.04 -25.35
N ARG A 3 24.18 -4.89 -26.02
CA ARG A 3 24.17 -3.56 -25.39
C ARG A 3 22.82 -2.89 -25.55
N PHE A 4 22.32 -2.29 -24.45
CA PHE A 4 21.11 -1.49 -24.40
C PHE A 4 21.41 -0.10 -23.86
N ASP A 5 20.61 0.90 -24.23
CA ASP A 5 20.72 2.24 -23.67
C ASP A 5 20.29 2.24 -22.19
N ALA A 6 19.25 1.46 -21.86
CA ALA A 6 18.80 1.23 -20.51
C ALA A 6 18.38 -0.24 -20.28
N VAL A 7 18.67 -0.77 -19.12
CA VAL A 7 18.18 -2.06 -18.63
C VAL A 7 17.34 -1.82 -17.39
N ILE A 8 16.13 -2.36 -17.37
CA ILE A 8 15.18 -2.24 -16.27
C ILE A 8 14.91 -3.63 -15.70
N ILE A 9 15.10 -3.81 -14.39
CA ILE A 9 14.88 -5.08 -13.70
C ILE A 9 13.58 -5.01 -12.91
N GLY A 10 12.60 -5.81 -13.32
CA GLY A 10 11.27 -5.92 -12.76
C GLY A 10 10.19 -5.47 -13.74
N ALA A 11 9.39 -6.41 -14.27
CA ALA A 11 8.27 -6.15 -15.16
C ALA A 11 6.94 -6.00 -14.37
N GLY A 12 6.97 -5.26 -13.26
CA GLY A 12 5.82 -4.79 -12.54
C GLY A 12 5.30 -3.45 -13.10
N ALA A 13 4.45 -2.79 -12.34
CA ALA A 13 3.86 -1.51 -12.70
C ALA A 13 4.91 -0.45 -13.05
N ALA A 14 5.84 -0.18 -12.14
CA ALA A 14 6.87 0.83 -12.34
C ALA A 14 7.80 0.47 -13.51
N GLY A 15 8.28 -0.78 -13.57
CA GLY A 15 9.21 -1.21 -14.59
C GLY A 15 8.65 -1.17 -16.00
N MET A 16 7.44 -1.68 -16.22
CA MET A 16 6.77 -1.62 -17.53
C MET A 16 6.51 -0.18 -17.96
N PHE A 17 6.02 0.64 -17.06
CA PHE A 17 5.72 2.04 -17.40
C PHE A 17 6.99 2.83 -17.72
N CYS A 18 8.07 2.66 -16.94
CA CYS A 18 9.36 3.27 -17.22
C CYS A 18 9.93 2.81 -18.58
N ALA A 19 9.90 1.52 -18.86
CA ALA A 19 10.38 0.96 -20.12
C ALA A 19 9.62 1.51 -21.32
N ALA A 20 8.29 1.57 -21.23
CA ALA A 20 7.44 2.11 -22.27
C ALA A 20 7.76 3.59 -22.56
N GLN A 21 7.84 4.42 -21.52
CA GLN A 21 8.12 5.85 -21.66
C GLN A 21 9.54 6.11 -22.24
N ALA A 22 10.55 5.40 -21.75
CA ALA A 22 11.92 5.53 -22.24
C ALA A 22 12.06 5.02 -23.69
N GLY A 23 11.42 3.90 -24.01
CA GLY A 23 11.40 3.34 -25.36
C GLY A 23 10.73 4.27 -26.37
N GLN A 24 9.56 4.82 -26.03
CA GLN A 24 8.86 5.78 -26.89
C GLN A 24 9.63 7.10 -27.07
N ALA A 25 10.51 7.43 -26.13
CA ALA A 25 11.44 8.56 -26.27
C ALA A 25 12.72 8.22 -27.06
N GLY A 26 12.84 7.01 -27.63
CA GLY A 26 13.89 6.59 -28.52
C GLY A 26 15.04 5.81 -27.90
N SER A 27 14.97 5.43 -26.62
CA SER A 27 15.97 4.59 -25.97
C SER A 27 15.78 3.12 -26.36
N ARG A 28 16.88 2.41 -26.61
CA ARG A 28 16.85 0.95 -26.75
C ARG A 28 16.82 0.33 -25.36
N VAL A 29 15.64 -0.17 -24.96
CA VAL A 29 15.36 -0.64 -23.60
C VAL A 29 15.22 -2.16 -23.55
N LEU A 30 15.87 -2.77 -22.55
CA LEU A 30 15.64 -4.15 -22.13
C LEU A 30 14.91 -4.16 -20.78
N LEU A 31 13.77 -4.82 -20.73
CA LEU A 31 13.00 -5.06 -19.50
C LEU A 31 13.09 -6.54 -19.13
N ILE A 32 13.59 -6.84 -17.92
CA ILE A 32 13.86 -8.21 -17.44
C ILE A 32 12.96 -8.52 -16.24
N ASP A 33 12.39 -9.71 -16.22
CA ASP A 33 11.71 -10.26 -15.04
C ASP A 33 11.93 -11.77 -14.94
N ASN A 34 12.08 -12.29 -13.72
CA ASN A 34 12.20 -13.72 -13.47
C ASN A 34 10.86 -14.46 -13.55
N GLY A 35 9.75 -13.75 -13.55
CA GLY A 35 8.41 -14.29 -13.62
C GLY A 35 8.00 -14.76 -15.01
N LYS A 36 6.95 -15.57 -15.03
CA LYS A 36 6.37 -16.11 -16.28
C LYS A 36 5.49 -15.09 -17.01
N LYS A 37 4.98 -14.10 -16.30
CA LYS A 37 4.06 -13.06 -16.80
C LYS A 37 4.42 -11.72 -16.20
N PRO A 38 4.26 -10.60 -16.94
CA PRO A 38 4.44 -9.26 -16.40
C PRO A 38 3.24 -8.89 -15.52
N GLY A 39 3.42 -7.90 -14.64
CA GLY A 39 2.33 -7.27 -13.91
C GLY A 39 1.64 -8.15 -12.87
N ARG A 40 2.30 -9.15 -12.30
CA ARG A 40 1.68 -10.10 -11.36
C ARG A 40 0.96 -9.45 -10.19
N LYS A 41 1.55 -8.42 -9.57
CA LYS A 41 0.91 -7.67 -8.49
C LYS A 41 -0.29 -6.86 -8.99
N ILE A 42 -0.23 -6.32 -10.20
CA ILE A 42 -1.37 -5.61 -10.81
C ILE A 42 -2.58 -6.55 -10.93
N LEU A 43 -2.35 -7.76 -11.45
CA LEU A 43 -3.41 -8.75 -11.65
C LEU A 43 -4.14 -9.17 -10.36
N MET A 44 -3.43 -9.18 -9.24
CA MET A 44 -3.97 -9.55 -7.93
C MET A 44 -4.56 -8.36 -7.17
N SER A 45 -4.21 -7.15 -7.54
CA SER A 45 -4.63 -5.95 -6.83
C SER A 45 -6.12 -5.66 -6.99
N GLY A 46 -6.69 -5.00 -5.98
CA GLY A 46 -8.08 -4.58 -6.00
C GLY A 46 -9.08 -5.73 -6.23
N GLY A 47 -8.78 -6.93 -5.77
CA GLY A 47 -9.62 -8.11 -6.00
C GLY A 47 -9.69 -8.51 -7.48
N GLY A 48 -8.61 -8.30 -8.24
CA GLY A 48 -8.51 -8.60 -9.67
C GLY A 48 -9.04 -7.49 -10.59
N ARG A 49 -9.35 -6.31 -10.04
CA ARG A 49 -9.84 -5.15 -10.82
C ARG A 49 -8.87 -3.97 -10.86
N CYS A 50 -7.74 -4.07 -10.21
CA CYS A 50 -6.70 -3.07 -10.08
C CYS A 50 -7.20 -1.70 -9.61
N ASN A 51 -6.87 -1.34 -8.40
CA ASN A 51 -7.02 0.04 -7.92
C ASN A 51 -5.85 0.88 -8.46
N PHE A 52 -5.96 1.36 -9.71
CA PHE A 52 -4.83 1.84 -10.49
C PHE A 52 -4.35 3.24 -10.11
N THR A 53 -5.19 4.07 -9.48
CA THR A 53 -4.81 5.36 -8.90
C THR A 53 -5.88 5.86 -7.93
N ASN A 54 -5.70 7.08 -7.43
CA ASN A 54 -6.63 7.77 -6.55
C ASN A 54 -6.83 9.22 -7.01
N LEU A 55 -8.05 9.73 -6.91
CA LEU A 55 -8.39 11.13 -7.27
C LEU A 55 -7.70 12.15 -6.36
N TYR A 56 -7.41 11.78 -5.10
CA TYR A 56 -6.90 12.66 -4.06
C TYR A 56 -5.42 12.47 -3.75
N VAL A 57 -4.63 12.09 -4.78
CA VAL A 57 -3.18 11.96 -4.62
C VAL A 57 -2.56 13.29 -4.21
N GLU A 58 -1.89 13.26 -3.06
CA GLU A 58 -1.13 14.39 -2.52
C GLU A 58 0.09 13.87 -1.73
N PRO A 59 1.15 14.67 -1.58
CA PRO A 59 2.37 14.23 -0.88
C PRO A 59 2.13 13.77 0.57
N ALA A 60 1.14 14.35 1.27
CA ALA A 60 0.80 13.98 2.65
C ALA A 60 0.30 12.53 2.80
N ALA A 61 -0.16 11.91 1.70
CA ALA A 61 -0.60 10.52 1.67
C ALA A 61 0.55 9.51 1.56
N TYR A 62 1.79 9.95 1.60
CA TYR A 62 2.98 9.09 1.46
C TYR A 62 3.88 9.17 2.68
N LEU A 63 4.28 7.98 3.18
CA LEU A 63 5.25 7.84 4.24
C LEU A 63 6.66 7.70 3.65
N SER A 64 7.59 8.44 4.20
CA SER A 64 9.01 8.37 3.89
C SER A 64 9.77 9.06 5.03
N GLN A 65 11.02 8.68 5.29
CA GLN A 65 11.88 9.47 6.17
C GLN A 65 12.14 10.87 5.60
N ASN A 66 12.07 11.01 4.27
CA ASN A 66 12.05 12.31 3.62
C ASN A 66 10.68 12.59 2.99
N PRO A 67 9.75 13.25 3.71
CA PRO A 67 8.39 13.49 3.24
C PRO A 67 8.31 14.41 2.02
N HIS A 68 9.40 15.08 1.66
CA HIS A 68 9.45 15.98 0.50
C HIS A 68 9.90 15.27 -0.78
N PHE A 69 10.46 14.06 -0.68
CA PHE A 69 11.04 13.37 -1.83
C PHE A 69 10.03 13.11 -2.96
N CYS A 70 8.82 12.71 -2.64
CA CYS A 70 7.81 12.35 -3.63
C CYS A 70 7.19 13.55 -4.38
N LYS A 71 7.34 14.76 -3.88
CA LYS A 71 6.64 15.96 -4.39
C LYS A 71 6.89 16.23 -5.85
N SER A 72 8.15 16.19 -6.29
CA SER A 72 8.52 16.50 -7.68
C SER A 72 7.93 15.51 -8.67
N ALA A 73 8.09 14.20 -8.42
CA ALA A 73 7.58 13.18 -9.32
C ALA A 73 6.05 13.17 -9.39
N LEU A 74 5.36 13.28 -8.24
CA LEU A 74 3.90 13.34 -8.18
C LEU A 74 3.32 14.58 -8.91
N ALA A 75 4.02 15.71 -8.87
CA ALA A 75 3.58 16.93 -9.55
C ALA A 75 3.81 16.91 -11.07
N ARG A 76 4.82 16.17 -11.53
CA ARG A 76 5.21 16.12 -12.96
C ARG A 76 4.47 15.05 -13.75
N TYR A 77 4.08 13.96 -13.10
CA TYR A 77 3.19 12.94 -13.65
C TYR A 77 2.11 12.64 -12.61
N THR A 78 0.92 13.19 -12.86
CA THR A 78 -0.19 13.18 -11.91
C THR A 78 -1.14 11.99 -12.14
N GLN A 79 -2.07 11.76 -11.20
CA GLN A 79 -3.16 10.82 -11.38
C GLN A 79 -4.00 11.12 -12.63
N TRP A 80 -4.15 12.38 -13.00
CA TRP A 80 -4.91 12.80 -14.18
C TRP A 80 -4.21 12.35 -15.47
N ASP A 81 -2.89 12.40 -15.53
CA ASP A 81 -2.10 11.89 -16.65
C ASP A 81 -2.30 10.40 -16.87
N PHE A 82 -2.32 9.64 -15.77
CA PHE A 82 -2.56 8.20 -15.87
C PHE A 82 -4.02 7.87 -16.22
N ILE A 83 -4.98 8.59 -15.65
CA ILE A 83 -6.41 8.47 -16.02
C ILE A 83 -6.61 8.75 -17.51
N ASP A 84 -5.93 9.75 -18.07
CA ASP A 84 -5.95 10.05 -19.49
C ASP A 84 -5.40 8.88 -20.33
N LEU A 85 -4.29 8.28 -19.91
CA LEU A 85 -3.74 7.09 -20.55
C LEU A 85 -4.74 5.92 -20.55
N VAL A 86 -5.36 5.63 -19.42
CA VAL A 86 -6.41 4.59 -19.28
C VAL A 86 -7.58 4.89 -20.22
N GLY A 87 -7.99 6.16 -20.32
CA GLY A 87 -9.05 6.62 -21.22
C GLY A 87 -8.72 6.43 -22.70
N ARG A 88 -7.46 6.70 -23.10
CA ARG A 88 -6.99 6.49 -24.48
C ARG A 88 -7.06 5.01 -24.92
N TYR A 89 -7.00 4.09 -23.99
CA TYR A 89 -7.18 2.66 -24.23
C TYR A 89 -8.63 2.18 -24.13
N GLY A 90 -9.57 3.09 -23.88
CA GLY A 90 -10.99 2.75 -23.75
C GLY A 90 -11.28 1.82 -22.56
N ILE A 91 -10.45 1.86 -21.52
CA ILE A 91 -10.64 1.04 -20.31
C ILE A 91 -11.68 1.73 -19.44
N ALA A 92 -12.83 1.08 -19.24
CA ALA A 92 -13.87 1.55 -18.35
C ALA A 92 -13.46 1.38 -16.88
N TRP A 93 -13.75 2.40 -16.08
CA TRP A 93 -13.43 2.43 -14.66
C TRP A 93 -14.50 3.17 -13.84
N HIS A 94 -14.50 2.95 -12.54
CA HIS A 94 -15.39 3.63 -11.60
C HIS A 94 -14.63 4.03 -10.33
N GLU A 95 -15.15 5.04 -9.64
CA GLU A 95 -14.77 5.34 -8.26
C GLU A 95 -15.57 4.46 -7.32
N LYS A 96 -14.90 3.74 -6.42
CA LYS A 96 -15.56 2.92 -5.41
C LYS A 96 -15.90 3.74 -4.18
N THR A 97 -14.88 4.30 -3.53
CA THR A 97 -14.97 5.16 -2.34
C THR A 97 -13.65 5.89 -2.14
N LEU A 98 -13.66 7.02 -1.46
CA LEU A 98 -12.46 7.78 -1.07
C LEU A 98 -11.48 8.03 -2.24
N GLY A 99 -12.00 8.30 -3.41
CA GLY A 99 -11.19 8.56 -4.60
C GLY A 99 -10.53 7.35 -5.26
N GLN A 100 -10.81 6.14 -4.80
CA GLN A 100 -10.21 4.90 -5.30
C GLN A 100 -10.79 4.53 -6.66
N LEU A 101 -9.93 4.42 -7.69
CA LEU A 101 -10.34 4.09 -9.06
C LEU A 101 -10.00 2.65 -9.42
N PHE A 102 -11.04 1.92 -9.85
CA PHE A 102 -10.95 0.51 -10.24
C PHE A 102 -11.38 0.31 -11.68
N CYS A 103 -10.74 -0.62 -12.39
CA CYS A 103 -11.27 -1.10 -13.66
C CYS A 103 -12.63 -1.77 -13.45
N ASP A 104 -13.56 -1.56 -14.39
CA ASP A 104 -14.87 -2.20 -14.35
C ASP A 104 -14.77 -3.71 -14.59
N ASP A 105 -13.92 -4.10 -15.55
CA ASP A 105 -13.78 -5.49 -15.99
C ASP A 105 -12.74 -6.25 -15.16
N SER A 106 -11.46 -5.98 -15.44
CA SER A 106 -10.34 -6.77 -14.97
C SER A 106 -9.04 -5.96 -14.91
N ALA A 107 -8.20 -6.29 -13.95
CA ALA A 107 -6.82 -5.81 -13.85
C ALA A 107 -5.98 -6.15 -15.09
N GLN A 108 -6.35 -7.20 -15.84
CA GLN A 108 -5.69 -7.57 -17.09
C GLN A 108 -5.68 -6.42 -18.12
N ARG A 109 -6.71 -5.57 -18.11
CA ARG A 109 -6.79 -4.39 -18.99
C ARG A 109 -5.60 -3.43 -18.79
N ILE A 110 -5.20 -3.19 -17.53
CA ILE A 110 -4.05 -2.35 -17.21
C ILE A 110 -2.74 -3.02 -17.67
N VAL A 111 -2.59 -4.32 -17.44
CA VAL A 111 -1.40 -5.06 -17.89
C VAL A 111 -1.29 -5.03 -19.41
N ASP A 112 -2.38 -5.31 -20.12
CA ASP A 112 -2.41 -5.29 -21.60
C ASP A 112 -2.07 -3.91 -22.15
N MET A 113 -2.58 -2.84 -21.52
CA MET A 113 -2.24 -1.46 -21.86
C MET A 113 -0.73 -1.20 -21.70
N LEU A 114 -0.15 -1.60 -20.57
CA LEU A 114 1.29 -1.39 -20.31
C LEU A 114 2.16 -2.20 -21.28
N VAL A 115 1.77 -3.43 -21.61
CA VAL A 115 2.47 -4.24 -22.63
C VAL A 115 2.38 -3.55 -24.01
N ALA A 116 1.20 -3.08 -24.40
CA ALA A 116 1.03 -2.35 -25.65
C ALA A 116 1.86 -1.06 -25.69
N GLU A 117 1.96 -0.34 -24.59
CA GLU A 117 2.84 0.85 -24.48
C GLU A 117 4.33 0.47 -24.59
N CYS A 118 4.75 -0.67 -24.04
CA CYS A 118 6.09 -1.21 -24.24
C CYS A 118 6.34 -1.57 -25.71
N ASP A 119 5.40 -2.22 -26.37
CA ASP A 119 5.50 -2.60 -27.80
C ASP A 119 5.65 -1.36 -28.68
N LYS A 120 4.87 -0.31 -28.42
CA LYS A 120 5.02 1.00 -29.13
C LYS A 120 6.41 1.60 -28.96
N GLY A 121 7.03 1.41 -27.80
CA GLY A 121 8.39 1.88 -27.51
C GLY A 121 9.49 0.96 -28.04
N GLY A 122 9.15 -0.16 -28.70
CA GLY A 122 10.14 -1.13 -29.16
C GLY A 122 10.93 -1.80 -28.03
N VAL A 123 10.33 -1.91 -26.85
CA VAL A 123 10.97 -2.51 -25.66
C VAL A 123 11.19 -4.01 -25.89
N THR A 124 12.42 -4.46 -25.62
CA THR A 124 12.71 -5.90 -25.53
C THR A 124 12.35 -6.39 -24.14
N MET A 125 11.31 -7.23 -24.03
CA MET A 125 10.89 -7.80 -22.75
C MET A 125 11.37 -9.24 -22.65
N ARG A 126 12.14 -9.57 -21.59
CA ARG A 126 12.62 -10.92 -21.30
C ARG A 126 12.06 -11.40 -19.97
N LEU A 127 11.06 -12.26 -20.05
CA LEU A 127 10.49 -12.98 -18.91
C LEU A 127 11.25 -14.27 -18.64
N ARG A 128 11.02 -14.90 -17.49
CA ARG A 128 11.74 -16.10 -17.03
C ARG A 128 13.26 -15.94 -17.09
N SER A 129 13.72 -14.72 -16.91
CA SER A 129 15.14 -14.36 -16.98
C SER A 129 15.61 -13.90 -15.62
N GLU A 130 16.54 -14.63 -15.04
CA GLU A 130 17.12 -14.30 -13.75
C GLU A 130 18.40 -13.50 -13.95
N VAL A 131 18.54 -12.43 -13.18
CA VAL A 131 19.78 -11.67 -13.08
C VAL A 131 20.65 -12.33 -12.01
N LEU A 132 21.74 -12.95 -12.45
CA LEU A 132 22.66 -13.70 -11.57
C LEU A 132 23.64 -12.78 -10.87
N SER A 133 24.16 -11.76 -11.58
CA SER A 133 25.04 -10.73 -11.02
C SER A 133 24.89 -9.42 -11.76
N VAL A 134 25.22 -8.35 -11.06
CA VAL A 134 25.37 -6.99 -11.59
C VAL A 134 26.74 -6.49 -11.18
N GLU A 135 27.57 -6.16 -12.15
CA GLU A 135 28.88 -5.57 -11.94
C GLU A 135 28.95 -4.21 -12.63
N ARG A 136 29.94 -3.43 -12.28
CA ARG A 136 30.21 -2.14 -12.93
C ARG A 136 31.67 -2.05 -13.33
N ASP A 137 31.89 -1.69 -14.58
CA ASP A 137 33.19 -1.40 -15.14
C ASP A 137 33.24 -0.03 -15.86
N GLU A 138 34.27 0.23 -16.62
CA GLU A 138 34.41 1.50 -17.38
C GLU A 138 33.35 1.69 -18.47
N SER A 139 32.75 0.58 -18.96
CA SER A 139 31.70 0.58 -19.97
C SER A 139 30.28 0.79 -19.41
N GLY A 140 30.12 0.75 -18.08
CA GLY A 140 28.86 0.85 -17.37
C GLY A 140 28.52 -0.38 -16.54
N PHE A 141 27.27 -0.80 -16.55
CA PHE A 141 26.80 -1.99 -15.83
C PHE A 141 26.87 -3.22 -16.74
N VAL A 142 27.37 -4.32 -16.16
CA VAL A 142 27.44 -5.64 -16.80
C VAL A 142 26.54 -6.59 -16.01
N LEU A 143 25.51 -7.13 -16.66
CA LEU A 143 24.56 -8.06 -16.07
C LEU A 143 24.81 -9.46 -16.63
N ALA A 144 25.03 -10.43 -15.76
CA ALA A 144 25.04 -11.85 -16.11
C ALA A 144 23.61 -12.39 -15.97
N LEU A 145 23.10 -12.94 -17.05
CA LEU A 145 21.81 -13.64 -17.12
C LEU A 145 22.05 -15.15 -17.38
N ASN A 146 21.02 -15.95 -17.35
CA ASN A 146 21.13 -17.37 -17.69
C ASN A 146 21.60 -17.55 -19.14
N GLY A 147 22.92 -17.83 -19.29
CA GLY A 147 23.53 -18.14 -20.58
C GLY A 147 23.94 -16.93 -21.44
N GLU A 148 23.76 -15.72 -20.98
CA GLU A 148 24.11 -14.50 -21.71
C GLU A 148 24.58 -13.38 -20.80
N THR A 149 25.22 -12.37 -21.39
CA THR A 149 25.65 -11.14 -20.72
C THR A 149 25.13 -9.94 -21.49
N VAL A 150 24.55 -8.99 -20.76
CA VAL A 150 24.09 -7.71 -21.31
C VAL A 150 24.81 -6.55 -20.64
N THR A 151 24.97 -5.44 -21.38
CA THR A 151 25.61 -4.22 -20.87
C THR A 151 24.74 -3.02 -21.07
N THR A 152 24.86 -2.07 -20.15
CA THR A 152 24.14 -0.78 -20.24
C THR A 152 24.87 0.29 -19.45
N GLN A 153 24.67 1.55 -19.81
CA GLN A 153 25.11 2.66 -18.96
C GLN A 153 24.06 3.11 -17.96
N LYS A 154 22.80 2.73 -18.16
CA LYS A 154 21.67 3.12 -17.31
C LYS A 154 20.92 1.88 -16.83
N LEU A 155 21.03 1.58 -15.53
CA LEU A 155 20.39 0.45 -14.86
C LEU A 155 19.29 0.93 -13.93
N VAL A 156 18.08 0.43 -14.12
CA VAL A 156 16.90 0.77 -13.31
C VAL A 156 16.45 -0.45 -12.50
N ILE A 157 16.34 -0.27 -11.20
CA ILE A 157 15.84 -1.28 -10.28
C ILE A 157 14.36 -0.97 -9.99
N ALA A 158 13.49 -1.86 -10.46
CA ALA A 158 12.04 -1.80 -10.30
C ALA A 158 11.49 -3.09 -9.70
N SER A 159 12.26 -3.69 -8.80
CA SER A 159 12.02 -5.04 -8.26
C SER A 159 10.91 -5.11 -7.22
N GLY A 160 10.35 -3.96 -6.79
CA GLY A 160 9.33 -3.92 -5.74
C GLY A 160 9.89 -4.18 -4.35
N GLY A 161 9.01 -4.56 -3.42
CA GLY A 161 9.33 -4.87 -2.03
C GLY A 161 9.23 -6.35 -1.70
N LEU A 162 8.98 -6.64 -0.42
CA LEU A 162 8.93 -8.00 0.15
C LEU A 162 7.50 -8.52 0.35
N SER A 163 6.49 -7.67 0.17
CA SER A 163 5.10 -8.07 0.36
C SER A 163 4.64 -9.06 -0.71
N MET A 164 3.76 -9.98 -0.33
CA MET A 164 3.22 -11.05 -1.18
C MET A 164 4.33 -11.94 -1.79
N PRO A 165 5.10 -12.69 -0.98
CA PRO A 165 6.21 -13.52 -1.47
C PRO A 165 5.82 -14.50 -2.58
N GLY A 166 4.59 -15.02 -2.54
CA GLY A 166 4.05 -15.92 -3.57
C GLY A 166 3.95 -15.31 -4.98
N LEU A 167 4.03 -13.97 -5.09
CA LEU A 167 4.06 -13.25 -6.35
C LEU A 167 5.49 -12.90 -6.82
N GLY A 168 6.51 -13.47 -6.18
CA GLY A 168 7.91 -13.30 -6.56
C GLY A 168 8.58 -12.08 -5.95
N ALA A 169 8.07 -11.58 -4.83
CA ALA A 169 8.77 -10.57 -4.05
C ALA A 169 10.12 -11.09 -3.59
N SER A 170 11.16 -10.25 -3.66
CA SER A 170 12.51 -10.62 -3.26
C SER A 170 13.29 -9.41 -2.76
N PRO A 171 14.35 -9.62 -1.94
CA PRO A 171 15.23 -8.55 -1.48
C PRO A 171 16.24 -8.08 -2.54
N PHE A 172 16.10 -8.52 -3.80
CA PHE A 172 17.06 -8.25 -4.86
C PHE A 172 17.46 -6.77 -4.97
N GLY A 173 16.47 -5.86 -5.03
CA GLY A 173 16.73 -4.43 -5.18
C GLY A 173 17.47 -3.82 -3.99
N TYR A 174 17.18 -4.30 -2.78
CA TYR A 174 17.88 -3.87 -1.57
C TYR A 174 19.33 -4.35 -1.59
N LYS A 175 19.59 -5.58 -2.01
CA LYS A 175 20.96 -6.13 -2.15
C LYS A 175 21.78 -5.37 -3.18
N ILE A 176 21.17 -4.99 -4.31
CA ILE A 176 21.83 -4.14 -5.31
C ILE A 176 22.18 -2.77 -4.72
N ALA A 177 21.23 -2.14 -4.00
CA ALA A 177 21.51 -0.86 -3.35
C ALA A 177 22.70 -0.97 -2.38
N GLU A 178 22.71 -1.97 -1.51
CA GLU A 178 23.81 -2.22 -0.55
C GLU A 178 25.13 -2.54 -1.25
N GLN A 179 25.11 -3.35 -2.32
CA GLN A 179 26.28 -3.69 -3.13
C GLN A 179 26.97 -2.43 -3.67
N PHE A 180 26.21 -1.43 -4.09
CA PHE A 180 26.73 -0.16 -4.58
C PHE A 180 26.91 0.91 -3.49
N GLY A 181 26.84 0.52 -2.22
CA GLY A 181 27.12 1.38 -1.08
C GLY A 181 26.00 2.37 -0.72
N LEU A 182 24.77 2.11 -1.17
CA LEU A 182 23.62 2.92 -0.81
C LEU A 182 22.98 2.39 0.49
N LYS A 183 22.48 3.30 1.30
CA LYS A 183 21.77 2.97 2.53
C LYS A 183 20.39 2.39 2.22
N VAL A 184 20.07 1.29 2.88
CA VAL A 184 18.74 0.68 2.90
C VAL A 184 18.17 0.80 4.30
N LEU A 185 17.02 1.42 4.43
CA LEU A 185 16.32 1.53 5.71
C LEU A 185 15.66 0.20 6.08
N PRO A 186 15.53 -0.11 7.38
CA PRO A 186 14.87 -1.32 7.83
C PRO A 186 13.46 -1.44 7.21
N THR A 187 13.14 -2.61 6.70
CA THR A 187 11.85 -2.90 6.09
C THR A 187 10.89 -3.57 7.06
N ARG A 188 9.61 -3.30 6.91
CA ARG A 188 8.53 -4.00 7.60
C ARG A 188 7.26 -4.03 6.75
N ALA A 189 6.36 -4.96 7.08
CA ALA A 189 5.06 -5.04 6.42
C ALA A 189 4.23 -3.77 6.69
N GLY A 190 3.60 -3.23 5.65
CA GLY A 190 2.66 -2.12 5.72
C GLY A 190 1.34 -2.47 5.04
N LEU A 191 0.28 -1.73 5.34
CA LEU A 191 -1.08 -2.05 4.90
C LEU A 191 -1.39 -3.53 5.17
N VAL A 192 -1.30 -3.92 6.44
CA VAL A 192 -1.29 -5.31 6.89
C VAL A 192 -2.22 -5.48 8.09
N PRO A 193 -2.94 -6.60 8.20
CA PRO A 193 -3.78 -6.89 9.37
C PRO A 193 -2.98 -7.00 10.67
N PHE A 194 -3.60 -6.62 11.78
CA PHE A 194 -3.09 -6.86 13.11
C PHE A 194 -3.43 -8.26 13.60
N THR A 195 -2.48 -8.88 14.30
CA THR A 195 -2.72 -10.04 15.15
C THR A 195 -3.01 -9.61 16.58
N LEU A 196 -3.80 -10.40 17.29
CA LEU A 196 -4.14 -10.13 18.69
C LEU A 196 -3.55 -11.19 19.61
N HIS A 197 -3.27 -10.80 20.85
CA HIS A 197 -2.90 -11.73 21.91
C HIS A 197 -3.98 -12.76 22.13
N LYS A 198 -3.58 -13.99 22.43
CA LYS A 198 -4.48 -15.14 22.53
C LYS A 198 -5.73 -14.90 23.38
N PRO A 199 -5.66 -14.35 24.61
CA PRO A 199 -6.86 -14.12 25.42
C PRO A 199 -7.89 -13.23 24.74
N LEU A 200 -7.47 -12.09 24.18
CA LEU A 200 -8.36 -11.18 23.46
C LEU A 200 -8.88 -11.80 22.16
N LEU A 201 -8.01 -12.50 21.43
CA LEU A 201 -8.38 -13.18 20.19
C LEU A 201 -9.48 -14.22 20.42
N GLU A 202 -9.35 -15.06 21.46
CA GLU A 202 -10.36 -16.06 21.83
C GLU A 202 -11.70 -15.41 22.19
N GLN A 203 -11.68 -14.28 22.89
CA GLN A 203 -12.87 -13.51 23.25
C GLN A 203 -13.58 -12.93 22.02
N LEU A 204 -12.83 -12.49 21.01
CA LEU A 204 -13.37 -11.84 19.81
C LEU A 204 -13.65 -12.82 18.65
N GLN A 205 -13.37 -14.11 18.81
CA GLN A 205 -13.49 -15.12 17.74
C GLN A 205 -14.89 -15.18 17.10
N THR A 206 -15.94 -14.97 17.90
CA THR A 206 -17.32 -14.99 17.44
C THR A 206 -17.65 -13.84 16.48
N LEU A 207 -16.78 -12.83 16.43
CA LEU A 207 -16.95 -11.65 15.57
C LEU A 207 -16.32 -11.79 14.18
N SER A 208 -15.65 -12.90 13.89
CA SER A 208 -15.03 -13.11 12.59
C SER A 208 -16.03 -12.84 11.45
N GLY A 209 -15.64 -11.96 10.51
CA GLY A 209 -16.47 -11.50 9.41
C GLY A 209 -17.35 -10.27 9.71
N VAL A 210 -17.41 -9.81 10.95
CA VAL A 210 -18.15 -8.58 11.31
C VAL A 210 -17.34 -7.36 10.90
N SER A 211 -17.97 -6.44 10.17
CA SER A 211 -17.41 -5.16 9.74
C SER A 211 -18.13 -4.00 10.43
N VAL A 212 -17.38 -3.00 10.87
CA VAL A 212 -17.90 -1.83 11.60
C VAL A 212 -17.23 -0.56 11.09
N PRO A 213 -17.98 0.49 10.72
CA PRO A 213 -17.41 1.80 10.51
C PRO A 213 -16.74 2.31 11.77
N CYS A 214 -15.55 2.82 11.68
CA CYS A 214 -14.81 3.33 12.84
C CYS A 214 -13.90 4.51 12.49
N VAL A 215 -13.42 5.16 13.53
CA VAL A 215 -12.25 6.05 13.47
C VAL A 215 -11.17 5.42 14.32
N ILE A 216 -10.02 5.13 13.70
CA ILE A 216 -8.86 4.55 14.38
C ILE A 216 -7.72 5.58 14.47
N THR A 217 -7.11 5.67 15.63
CA THR A 217 -6.05 6.64 15.92
C THR A 217 -4.80 5.92 16.41
N ALA A 218 -3.65 6.20 15.79
CA ALA A 218 -2.36 5.75 16.26
C ALA A 218 -1.81 6.65 17.37
N ARG A 219 -0.80 6.17 18.09
CA ARG A 219 -0.14 6.91 19.17
C ARG A 219 0.41 8.27 18.72
N ASN A 220 0.90 8.37 17.47
CA ASN A 220 1.43 9.61 16.92
C ASN A 220 0.34 10.63 16.50
N GLY A 221 -0.94 10.32 16.71
CA GLY A 221 -2.06 11.18 16.37
C GLY A 221 -2.63 11.00 14.96
N THR A 222 -2.04 10.12 14.14
CA THR A 222 -2.59 9.81 12.81
C THR A 222 -3.95 9.12 12.93
N VAL A 223 -4.90 9.55 12.12
CA VAL A 223 -6.31 9.13 12.18
C VAL A 223 -6.79 8.65 10.81
N PHE A 224 -7.50 7.52 10.81
CA PHE A 224 -8.24 7.05 9.63
C PHE A 224 -9.69 6.75 9.98
N ARG A 225 -10.59 7.15 9.08
CA ARG A 225 -12.03 6.89 9.18
C ARG A 225 -12.44 5.97 8.04
N GLU A 226 -12.53 4.68 8.33
CA GLU A 226 -12.91 3.61 7.40
C GLU A 226 -13.50 2.43 8.18
N ASN A 227 -13.78 1.32 7.51
CA ASN A 227 -14.29 0.13 8.19
C ASN A 227 -13.19 -0.68 8.87
N LEU A 228 -13.50 -1.19 10.04
CA LEU A 228 -12.79 -2.23 10.77
C LEU A 228 -13.43 -3.59 10.41
N LEU A 229 -12.62 -4.62 10.23
CA LEU A 229 -13.05 -6.00 10.03
C LEU A 229 -12.44 -6.90 11.13
N PHE A 230 -13.29 -7.62 11.85
CA PHE A 230 -12.85 -8.68 12.75
C PHE A 230 -12.53 -9.94 11.94
N THR A 231 -11.39 -10.57 12.24
CA THR A 231 -10.98 -11.82 11.61
C THR A 231 -10.63 -12.88 12.64
N HIS A 232 -10.45 -14.11 12.21
CA HIS A 232 -10.01 -15.21 13.08
C HIS A 232 -8.58 -15.04 13.61
N ARG A 233 -7.78 -14.10 13.08
CA ARG A 233 -6.41 -13.80 13.53
C ARG A 233 -6.31 -12.50 14.31
N GLY A 234 -7.30 -11.63 14.20
CA GLY A 234 -7.29 -10.34 14.85
C GLY A 234 -8.16 -9.31 14.16
N LEU A 235 -7.57 -8.20 13.77
CA LEU A 235 -8.25 -7.06 13.17
C LEU A 235 -7.71 -6.77 11.77
N SER A 236 -8.59 -6.49 10.86
CA SER A 236 -8.29 -6.13 9.48
C SER A 236 -9.26 -5.04 9.00
N GLY A 237 -9.47 -4.96 7.70
CA GLY A 237 -10.27 -3.92 7.05
C GLY A 237 -9.48 -2.66 6.76
N PRO A 238 -10.04 -1.74 5.96
CA PRO A 238 -9.31 -0.56 5.49
C PRO A 238 -8.72 0.29 6.61
N ALA A 239 -9.47 0.53 7.69
CA ALA A 239 -9.00 1.33 8.82
C ALA A 239 -7.74 0.73 9.46
N VAL A 240 -7.72 -0.58 9.66
CA VAL A 240 -6.59 -1.30 10.26
C VAL A 240 -5.40 -1.34 9.31
N LEU A 241 -5.62 -1.62 8.03
CA LEU A 241 -4.55 -1.62 7.03
C LEU A 241 -3.85 -0.26 6.98
N GLN A 242 -4.61 0.83 6.93
CA GLN A 242 -4.08 2.19 6.95
C GLN A 242 -3.24 2.47 8.20
N ILE A 243 -3.81 2.22 9.38
CA ILE A 243 -3.14 2.56 10.64
C ILE A 243 -1.92 1.69 10.92
N SER A 244 -1.87 0.46 10.37
CA SER A 244 -0.74 -0.45 10.55
C SER A 244 0.58 0.14 10.06
N SER A 245 0.54 1.02 9.08
CA SER A 245 1.72 1.72 8.55
C SER A 245 2.27 2.79 9.51
N TYR A 246 1.46 3.25 10.47
CA TYR A 246 1.81 4.27 11.48
C TYR A 246 2.02 3.69 12.88
N TRP A 247 1.62 2.44 13.09
CA TRP A 247 1.77 1.74 14.36
C TRP A 247 3.18 1.18 14.52
N GLN A 248 3.71 1.28 15.74
CA GLN A 248 4.98 0.64 16.13
C GLN A 248 4.71 -0.52 17.11
N PRO A 249 5.53 -1.59 17.08
CA PRO A 249 5.38 -2.72 18.00
C PRO A 249 5.31 -2.27 19.47
N GLY A 250 4.30 -2.76 20.18
CA GLY A 250 4.04 -2.44 21.57
C GLY A 250 3.13 -1.23 21.81
N GLU A 251 2.78 -0.48 20.78
CA GLU A 251 1.87 0.66 20.92
C GLU A 251 0.40 0.24 20.97
N LEU A 252 -0.41 1.07 21.63
CA LEU A 252 -1.87 1.00 21.59
C LEU A 252 -2.40 1.74 20.36
N VAL A 253 -3.54 1.28 19.85
CA VAL A 253 -4.40 2.04 18.94
C VAL A 253 -5.72 2.33 19.63
N SER A 254 -6.32 3.47 19.37
CA SER A 254 -7.62 3.88 19.90
C SER A 254 -8.68 3.78 18.81
N ILE A 255 -9.78 3.11 19.09
CA ILE A 255 -10.84 2.85 18.11
C ILE A 255 -12.15 3.44 18.59
N ASN A 256 -12.69 4.38 17.82
CA ASN A 256 -14.06 4.88 17.99
C ASN A 256 -15.00 4.04 17.11
N LEU A 257 -15.84 3.24 17.75
CA LEU A 257 -16.82 2.37 17.08
C LEU A 257 -18.13 3.07 16.71
N LEU A 258 -18.31 4.31 17.15
CA LEU A 258 -19.51 5.12 16.93
C LEU A 258 -19.15 6.54 16.44
N PRO A 259 -18.44 6.67 15.30
CA PRO A 259 -17.88 7.96 14.87
C PRO A 259 -18.95 8.94 14.38
N ASP A 260 -20.17 8.48 14.08
CA ASP A 260 -21.21 9.27 13.44
C ASP A 260 -22.25 9.82 14.41
N LEU A 261 -22.14 9.51 15.70
CA LEU A 261 -23.12 9.93 16.68
C LEU A 261 -22.48 10.26 18.04
N SER A 262 -23.17 11.08 18.82
CA SER A 262 -22.90 11.26 20.25
C SER A 262 -23.64 10.17 21.03
N LEU A 263 -22.90 9.18 21.54
CA LEU A 263 -23.49 8.10 22.31
C LEU A 263 -24.15 8.63 23.59
N GLU A 264 -23.59 9.64 24.22
CA GLU A 264 -24.17 10.27 25.39
C GLU A 264 -25.55 10.85 25.11
N ASP A 265 -25.71 11.59 24.01
CA ASP A 265 -26.99 12.19 23.60
C ASP A 265 -28.01 11.09 23.28
N VAL A 266 -27.61 10.06 22.53
CA VAL A 266 -28.48 8.94 22.20
C VAL A 266 -28.98 8.23 23.47
N LEU A 267 -28.09 7.95 24.42
CA LEU A 267 -28.46 7.31 25.68
C LEU A 267 -29.43 8.17 26.50
N ASN A 268 -29.20 9.47 26.56
CA ASN A 268 -30.08 10.41 27.29
C ASN A 268 -31.46 10.51 26.63
N GLU A 269 -31.52 10.64 25.31
CA GLU A 269 -32.81 10.67 24.57
C GLU A 269 -33.58 9.38 24.74
N GLN A 270 -32.92 8.24 24.56
CA GLN A 270 -33.56 6.92 24.69
C GLN A 270 -34.00 6.62 26.11
N ARG A 271 -33.24 7.06 27.13
CA ARG A 271 -33.64 6.94 28.53
C ARG A 271 -34.93 7.71 28.81
N ASN A 272 -35.09 8.92 28.24
CA ASN A 272 -36.28 9.73 28.42
C ASN A 272 -37.49 9.11 27.70
N ALA A 273 -37.28 8.59 26.51
CA ALA A 273 -38.37 8.01 25.67
C ALA A 273 -38.72 6.58 26.11
N HIS A 274 -37.74 5.76 26.45
CA HIS A 274 -37.90 4.33 26.70
C HIS A 274 -37.05 3.86 27.90
N PRO A 275 -37.31 4.33 29.14
CA PRO A 275 -36.46 4.06 30.31
C PRO A 275 -36.30 2.57 30.67
N ASN A 276 -37.27 1.75 30.30
CA ASN A 276 -37.22 0.32 30.58
C ASN A 276 -36.56 -0.50 29.47
N GLN A 277 -36.16 0.10 28.35
CA GLN A 277 -35.44 -0.57 27.28
C GLN A 277 -34.07 -1.05 27.78
N SER A 278 -33.65 -2.24 27.37
CA SER A 278 -32.32 -2.74 27.71
C SER A 278 -31.26 -1.92 26.98
N LEU A 279 -30.13 -1.67 27.65
CA LEU A 279 -28.95 -1.03 27.07
C LEU A 279 -28.47 -1.77 25.82
N LYS A 280 -28.44 -3.10 25.88
CA LYS A 280 -28.11 -3.97 24.74
C LYS A 280 -28.93 -3.66 23.51
N ASN A 281 -30.26 -3.55 23.63
CA ASN A 281 -31.15 -3.28 22.50
C ASN A 281 -30.94 -1.86 21.96
N THR A 282 -30.69 -0.90 22.83
CA THR A 282 -30.38 0.47 22.42
C THR A 282 -29.09 0.53 21.59
N LEU A 283 -28.03 -0.12 22.04
CA LEU A 283 -26.76 -0.15 21.32
C LEU A 283 -26.83 -0.94 20.00
N ALA A 284 -27.65 -2.00 19.96
CA ALA A 284 -27.85 -2.81 18.76
C ALA A 284 -28.57 -2.04 17.62
N MET A 285 -29.15 -0.88 17.90
CA MET A 285 -29.69 0.03 16.86
C MET A 285 -28.56 0.75 16.07
N HIS A 286 -27.37 0.82 16.62
CA HIS A 286 -26.21 1.58 16.08
C HIS A 286 -24.98 0.73 15.79
N LEU A 287 -24.87 -0.45 16.42
CA LEU A 287 -23.76 -1.40 16.30
C LEU A 287 -24.26 -2.77 15.84
N PRO A 288 -23.44 -3.58 15.17
CA PRO A 288 -23.78 -4.95 14.86
C PRO A 288 -24.17 -5.72 16.13
N LYS A 289 -25.30 -6.42 16.09
CA LYS A 289 -25.84 -7.16 17.25
C LYS A 289 -24.79 -8.11 17.85
N ARG A 290 -24.05 -8.85 17.00
CA ARG A 290 -23.00 -9.77 17.46
C ARG A 290 -21.90 -9.05 18.23
N LEU A 291 -21.54 -7.83 17.84
CA LEU A 291 -20.54 -7.03 18.56
C LEU A 291 -21.05 -6.61 19.93
N VAL A 292 -22.29 -6.12 20.02
CA VAL A 292 -22.91 -5.75 21.31
C VAL A 292 -22.97 -6.95 22.25
N GLU A 293 -23.38 -8.11 21.75
CA GLU A 293 -23.46 -9.35 22.53
C GLU A 293 -22.07 -9.79 23.04
N CYS A 294 -21.07 -9.73 22.20
CA CYS A 294 -19.69 -10.06 22.57
C CYS A 294 -19.17 -9.11 23.65
N LEU A 295 -19.32 -7.81 23.49
CA LEU A 295 -18.87 -6.81 24.47
C LEU A 295 -19.63 -6.93 25.81
N GLN A 296 -20.89 -7.34 25.79
CA GLN A 296 -21.65 -7.65 27.01
C GLN A 296 -21.10 -8.88 27.71
N GLN A 297 -20.80 -9.95 26.97
CA GLN A 297 -20.19 -11.17 27.54
C GLN A 297 -18.81 -10.89 28.15
N LEU A 298 -18.06 -9.93 27.60
CA LEU A 298 -16.77 -9.47 28.12
C LEU A 298 -16.90 -8.53 29.32
N GLY A 299 -18.12 -8.21 29.74
CA GLY A 299 -18.37 -7.28 30.86
C GLY A 299 -18.11 -5.81 30.53
N GLN A 300 -17.92 -5.47 29.26
CA GLN A 300 -17.71 -4.09 28.82
C GLN A 300 -19.01 -3.31 28.61
N ILE A 301 -20.11 -4.02 28.38
CA ILE A 301 -21.46 -3.46 28.34
C ILE A 301 -22.26 -4.09 29.49
N PRO A 302 -22.75 -3.29 30.46
CA PRO A 302 -23.54 -3.84 31.57
C PRO A 302 -24.92 -4.34 31.08
N ASP A 303 -25.41 -5.39 31.71
CA ASP A 303 -26.75 -5.96 31.46
C ASP A 303 -27.80 -5.24 32.31
N VAL A 304 -28.18 -4.05 31.89
CA VAL A 304 -29.12 -3.18 32.63
C VAL A 304 -30.11 -2.52 31.66
N SER A 305 -31.23 -2.01 32.22
CA SER A 305 -32.11 -1.08 31.49
C SER A 305 -31.53 0.32 31.52
N LEU A 306 -31.99 1.19 30.60
CA LEU A 306 -31.48 2.57 30.50
C LEU A 306 -31.68 3.37 31.79
N ARG A 307 -32.79 3.15 32.52
CA ARG A 307 -33.02 3.83 33.82
C ARG A 307 -32.06 3.39 34.92
N GLN A 308 -31.51 2.18 34.83
CA GLN A 308 -30.57 1.63 35.80
C GLN A 308 -29.11 2.07 35.51
N LEU A 309 -28.85 2.55 34.31
CA LEU A 309 -27.52 3.02 33.93
C LEU A 309 -27.23 4.35 34.64
N ASN A 310 -26.34 4.34 35.63
CA ASN A 310 -25.93 5.54 36.32
C ASN A 310 -24.91 6.35 35.50
N VAL A 311 -24.68 7.60 35.92
CA VAL A 311 -23.79 8.55 35.21
C VAL A 311 -22.36 8.01 35.05
N ARG A 312 -21.82 7.35 36.09
CA ARG A 312 -20.46 6.80 36.08
C ARG A 312 -20.34 5.66 35.04
N ASP A 313 -21.29 4.73 35.06
CA ASP A 313 -21.29 3.58 34.15
C ASP A 313 -21.58 4.03 32.72
N GLN A 314 -22.41 5.07 32.53
CA GLN A 314 -22.65 5.68 31.23
C GLN A 314 -21.35 6.28 30.68
N GLN A 315 -20.59 7.03 31.47
CA GLN A 315 -19.32 7.60 31.03
C GLN A 315 -18.30 6.53 30.67
N ALA A 316 -18.19 5.50 31.51
CA ALA A 316 -17.30 4.36 31.24
C ALA A 316 -17.67 3.63 29.93
N LEU A 317 -18.96 3.49 29.65
CA LEU A 317 -19.46 2.91 28.40
C LEU A 317 -19.12 3.81 27.18
N VAL A 318 -19.34 5.12 27.30
CA VAL A 318 -18.98 6.08 26.25
C VAL A 318 -17.48 5.98 25.96
N ASP A 319 -16.64 6.01 26.97
CA ASP A 319 -15.18 5.93 26.82
C ASP A 319 -14.78 4.58 26.17
N THR A 320 -15.39 3.48 26.56
CA THR A 320 -15.11 2.15 26.00
C THR A 320 -15.47 2.07 24.51
N LEU A 321 -16.62 2.58 24.10
CA LEU A 321 -17.10 2.45 22.71
C LEU A 321 -16.56 3.53 21.76
N THR A 322 -16.14 4.68 22.29
CA THR A 322 -15.62 5.79 21.47
C THR A 322 -14.09 5.93 21.53
N ALA A 323 -13.43 5.23 22.43
CA ALA A 323 -11.97 5.21 22.58
C ALA A 323 -11.46 3.82 23.03
N TRP A 324 -11.95 2.78 22.39
CA TRP A 324 -11.55 1.40 22.68
C TRP A 324 -10.05 1.22 22.45
N GLN A 325 -9.31 0.89 23.52
CA GLN A 325 -7.87 0.73 23.48
C GLN A 325 -7.51 -0.72 23.15
N VAL A 326 -6.77 -0.91 22.06
CA VAL A 326 -6.30 -2.22 21.63
C VAL A 326 -4.78 -2.18 21.48
N GLN A 327 -4.10 -3.14 22.09
CA GLN A 327 -2.68 -3.38 21.85
C GLN A 327 -2.51 -4.58 20.91
N PRO A 328 -2.17 -4.36 19.63
CA PRO A 328 -1.89 -5.47 18.73
C PRO A 328 -0.70 -6.30 19.25
N ASN A 329 -0.76 -7.61 19.07
CA ASN A 329 0.37 -8.50 19.30
C ASN A 329 1.48 -8.30 18.27
N GLY A 330 1.08 -7.98 17.05
CA GLY A 330 1.93 -7.78 15.89
C GLY A 330 1.09 -7.62 14.65
N THR A 331 1.69 -7.92 13.50
CA THR A 331 1.02 -7.96 12.21
C THR A 331 1.08 -9.37 11.61
N GLU A 332 0.29 -9.63 10.57
CA GLU A 332 0.36 -10.88 9.81
C GLU A 332 1.63 -10.99 8.93
N GLY A 333 2.45 -9.94 8.88
CA GLY A 333 3.70 -9.91 8.13
C GLY A 333 3.52 -9.80 6.61
N TYR A 334 4.61 -10.00 5.88
CA TYR A 334 4.66 -9.79 4.42
C TYR A 334 3.69 -10.67 3.63
N ARG A 335 3.29 -11.80 4.15
CA ARG A 335 2.41 -12.74 3.42
C ARG A 335 1.08 -12.13 3.04
N THR A 336 0.52 -11.27 3.88
CA THR A 336 -0.76 -10.60 3.68
C THR A 336 -0.64 -9.09 3.56
N ALA A 337 0.55 -8.53 3.76
CA ALA A 337 0.81 -7.11 3.57
C ALA A 337 0.63 -6.70 2.11
N GLU A 338 0.01 -5.56 1.86
CA GLU A 338 -0.08 -5.02 0.51
C GLU A 338 1.21 -4.34 0.08
N VAL A 339 1.96 -3.77 1.03
CA VAL A 339 3.18 -2.99 0.76
C VAL A 339 4.28 -3.30 1.76
N THR A 340 5.49 -2.85 1.42
CA THR A 340 6.67 -2.86 2.28
C THR A 340 7.02 -1.43 2.66
N LEU A 341 7.09 -1.14 3.95
CA LEU A 341 7.61 0.12 4.49
C LEU A 341 9.14 0.06 4.55
N GLY A 342 9.81 1.20 4.44
CA GLY A 342 11.26 1.27 4.38
C GLY A 342 11.77 0.97 2.97
N GLY A 343 13.02 0.55 2.86
CA GLY A 343 13.70 0.28 1.60
C GLY A 343 14.82 1.25 1.32
N VAL A 344 15.17 1.45 0.05
CA VAL A 344 16.28 2.33 -0.33
C VAL A 344 16.05 3.75 0.18
N ASP A 345 17.00 4.27 0.94
CA ASP A 345 16.90 5.61 1.53
C ASP A 345 16.83 6.66 0.41
N THR A 346 15.76 7.43 0.39
CA THR A 346 15.53 8.47 -0.62
C THR A 346 16.58 9.61 -0.57
N ASN A 347 17.26 9.79 0.54
CA ASN A 347 18.40 10.72 0.63
C ASN A 347 19.59 10.32 -0.26
N GLU A 348 19.69 9.05 -0.62
CA GLU A 348 20.68 8.53 -1.57
C GLU A 348 20.32 8.84 -3.03
N LEU A 349 19.09 9.27 -3.30
CA LEU A 349 18.52 9.41 -4.64
C LEU A 349 18.19 10.85 -4.99
N SER A 350 18.19 11.16 -6.28
CA SER A 350 17.64 12.42 -6.80
C SER A 350 16.11 12.35 -6.86
N SER A 351 15.42 13.27 -6.22
CA SER A 351 13.96 13.38 -6.27
C SER A 351 13.42 13.75 -7.65
N ARG A 352 14.27 14.29 -8.51
CA ARG A 352 13.92 14.68 -9.88
C ARG A 352 14.01 13.51 -10.86
N THR A 353 15.05 12.68 -10.73
CA THR A 353 15.43 11.67 -11.74
C THR A 353 15.35 10.24 -11.22
N MET A 354 15.24 10.03 -9.92
CA MET A 354 15.33 8.72 -9.26
C MET A 354 16.73 8.08 -9.36
N GLU A 355 17.74 8.81 -9.85
CA GLU A 355 19.12 8.36 -9.96
C GLU A 355 19.82 8.38 -8.61
N ALA A 356 20.67 7.38 -8.34
CA ALA A 356 21.54 7.36 -7.17
C ALA A 356 22.60 8.47 -7.26
N ARG A 357 22.68 9.32 -6.23
CA ARG A 357 23.57 10.50 -6.22
C ARG A 357 25.04 10.14 -6.34
N ARG A 358 25.43 9.01 -5.76
CA ARG A 358 26.84 8.55 -5.71
C ARG A 358 27.17 7.48 -6.74
N VAL A 359 26.18 6.99 -7.48
CA VAL A 359 26.35 5.92 -8.49
C VAL A 359 25.68 6.35 -9.78
N PRO A 360 26.34 7.17 -10.60
CA PRO A 360 25.75 7.63 -11.87
C PRO A 360 25.29 6.47 -12.74
N GLY A 361 24.11 6.58 -13.31
CA GLY A 361 23.48 5.58 -14.16
C GLY A 361 22.70 4.50 -13.40
N LEU A 362 22.68 4.50 -12.06
CA LEU A 362 21.86 3.59 -11.27
C LEU A 362 20.61 4.29 -10.75
N TYR A 363 19.44 3.70 -11.02
CA TYR A 363 18.14 4.27 -10.70
C TYR A 363 17.30 3.28 -9.88
N PHE A 364 16.42 3.81 -9.04
CA PHE A 364 15.43 3.03 -8.29
C PHE A 364 14.06 3.66 -8.47
N ILE A 365 13.04 2.85 -8.79
CA ILE A 365 11.66 3.31 -9.00
C ILE A 365 10.65 2.40 -8.31
N GLY A 366 9.49 2.96 -7.96
CA GLY A 366 8.40 2.22 -7.32
C GLY A 366 8.67 1.91 -5.85
N GLU A 367 8.16 0.77 -5.42
CA GLU A 367 8.11 0.37 -4.00
C GLU A 367 9.47 0.00 -3.38
N VAL A 368 10.50 -0.21 -4.18
CA VAL A 368 11.84 -0.53 -3.65
C VAL A 368 12.45 0.63 -2.86
N MET A 369 12.02 1.85 -3.09
CA MET A 369 12.39 3.04 -2.33
C MET A 369 11.54 3.20 -1.07
N ASP A 370 12.06 3.95 -0.10
CA ASP A 370 11.33 4.38 1.10
C ASP A 370 10.30 5.47 0.77
N VAL A 371 9.31 5.10 -0.02
CA VAL A 371 8.10 5.88 -0.30
C VAL A 371 6.91 4.93 -0.32
N THR A 372 6.00 5.09 0.63
CA THR A 372 4.84 4.20 0.81
C THR A 372 3.56 5.02 0.90
N GLY A 373 2.64 4.79 -0.03
CA GLY A 373 1.35 5.46 -0.05
C GLY A 373 0.30 4.80 0.83
N TRP A 374 -0.78 5.51 1.04
CA TRP A 374 -1.98 5.00 1.69
C TRP A 374 -2.63 3.90 0.84
N LEU A 375 -3.54 3.15 1.46
CA LEU A 375 -4.42 2.21 0.78
C LEU A 375 -5.34 2.96 -0.20
N GLY A 376 -5.50 2.42 -1.41
CA GLY A 376 -6.48 2.95 -2.34
C GLY A 376 -5.91 3.58 -3.60
N GLY A 377 -4.88 3.00 -4.20
CA GLY A 377 -4.32 3.42 -5.49
C GLY A 377 -3.11 4.34 -5.40
N TYR A 378 -2.76 4.81 -4.21
CA TYR A 378 -1.62 5.71 -3.98
C TYR A 378 -0.27 5.07 -4.34
N ASN A 379 -0.08 3.78 -4.03
CA ASN A 379 1.17 3.08 -4.33
C ASN A 379 1.34 2.83 -5.83
N PHE A 380 0.26 2.57 -6.56
CA PHE A 380 0.32 2.53 -8.02
C PHE A 380 0.64 3.90 -8.60
N GLN A 381 0.03 4.97 -8.09
CA GLN A 381 0.38 6.31 -8.57
C GLN A 381 1.87 6.62 -8.35
N TRP A 382 2.44 6.22 -7.23
CA TRP A 382 3.87 6.35 -7.01
C TRP A 382 4.70 5.56 -8.03
N ALA A 383 4.26 4.35 -8.37
CA ALA A 383 4.89 3.55 -9.43
C ALA A 383 4.89 4.31 -10.77
N TRP A 384 3.76 4.89 -11.15
CA TRP A 384 3.64 5.68 -12.39
C TRP A 384 4.51 6.94 -12.36
N SER A 385 4.41 7.72 -11.31
CA SER A 385 5.10 9.01 -11.18
C SER A 385 6.62 8.86 -11.10
N SER A 386 7.12 7.91 -10.30
CA SER A 386 8.55 7.63 -10.18
C SER A 386 9.14 7.04 -11.46
N ALA A 387 8.39 6.16 -12.12
CA ALA A 387 8.77 5.57 -13.40
C ALA A 387 8.88 6.63 -14.51
N TRP A 388 7.90 7.53 -14.57
CA TRP A 388 7.92 8.64 -15.54
C TRP A 388 9.12 9.55 -15.31
N ALA A 389 9.37 9.95 -14.07
CA ALA A 389 10.50 10.82 -13.72
C ALA A 389 11.85 10.19 -14.12
N CYS A 390 12.02 8.89 -13.88
CA CYS A 390 13.19 8.14 -14.31
C CYS A 390 13.30 8.11 -15.85
N ALA A 391 12.21 7.77 -16.54
CA ALA A 391 12.20 7.64 -17.99
C ALA A 391 12.59 8.94 -18.72
N GLN A 392 12.23 10.12 -18.19
CA GLN A 392 12.65 11.40 -18.74
C GLN A 392 14.19 11.53 -18.71
N ASP A 393 14.84 11.17 -17.61
CA ASP A 393 16.29 11.22 -17.49
C ASP A 393 16.99 10.14 -18.35
N LEU A 394 16.37 8.97 -18.50
CA LEU A 394 16.89 7.91 -19.39
C LEU A 394 16.92 8.37 -20.85
N ALA A 395 15.96 9.18 -21.27
CA ALA A 395 15.89 9.70 -22.63
C ALA A 395 16.87 10.84 -22.93
N GLU A 396 17.36 11.52 -21.90
CA GLU A 396 18.38 12.56 -22.08
C GLU A 396 19.72 11.93 -22.51
N LYS A 397 20.19 12.36 -23.69
CA LYS A 397 21.52 12.00 -24.18
C LYS A 397 22.56 12.83 -23.41
N ARG A 398 23.24 12.20 -22.46
CA ARG A 398 24.39 12.78 -21.78
C ARG A 398 25.68 12.46 -22.51
#